data_6ba3ceb7d73667ff3e7109cdc43f4a9b
#
_entry.id   6ba3ceb7d73667ff3e7109cdc43f4a9b
#
_cell.length_a   1.000
_cell.length_b   1.000
_cell.length_c   1.000
_cell.angle_alpha   90.00
_cell.angle_beta   90.00
_cell.angle_gamma   90.00
#
_symmetry.space_group_name_H-M   'P 1'
#
loop_
_entity.id
_entity.type
_entity.pdbx_description
1 polymer ?
#
loop_
_entity_poly.entity_id
_entity_poly.type
_entity_poly.pdbx_seq_one_letter_code
_entity_poly.pdbx_strand_id
1 'polypeptide(L)' 'DSMENEIYYEILFARYIEKKTFEKIADEMMYSWRQIIRLHGKALQEFEKIYGKTYKK' A
#
# COMPACT_ATOMS: atom_id res chain seq x y z
N ASP A 1 -9.37 -10.19 4.65
CA ASP A 1 -10.59 -9.54 4.62
C ASP A 1 -10.62 -8.50 3.55
N SER A 2 -11.77 -8.27 2.98
CA SER A 2 -11.83 -7.39 1.83
C SER A 2 -11.51 -5.95 2.20
N MET A 3 -11.83 -5.53 3.41
CA MET A 3 -11.53 -4.19 3.81
C MET A 3 -10.03 -3.94 3.83
N GLU A 4 -9.27 -4.90 4.29
CA GLU A 4 -7.82 -4.75 4.31
C GLU A 4 -7.29 -4.66 2.90
N ASN A 5 -7.85 -5.45 2.01
CA ASN A 5 -7.40 -5.42 0.62
C ASN A 5 -7.66 -4.07 -0.01
N GLU A 6 -8.78 -3.47 0.31
CA GLU A 6 -9.09 -2.17 -0.24
C GLU A 6 -8.13 -1.12 0.27
N ILE A 7 -7.77 -1.20 1.54
CA ILE A 7 -6.82 -0.26 2.10
C ILE A 7 -5.46 -0.41 1.43
N TYR A 8 -5.02 -1.65 1.24
CA TYR A 8 -3.75 -1.90 0.57
C TYR A 8 -3.77 -1.33 -0.84
N TYR A 9 -4.86 -1.56 -1.53
CA TYR A 9 -4.97 -1.09 -2.90
C TYR A 9 -4.93 0.44 -2.95
N GLU A 10 -5.63 1.08 -2.03
CA GLU A 10 -5.66 2.54 -2.00
C GLU A 10 -4.28 3.11 -1.73
N ILE A 11 -3.56 2.50 -0.81
CA ILE A 11 -2.23 2.99 -0.50
C ILE A 11 -1.31 2.85 -1.69
N LEU A 12 -1.35 1.69 -2.35
CA LEU A 12 -0.50 1.48 -3.50
C LEU A 12 -0.88 2.40 -4.65
N PHE A 13 -2.17 2.58 -4.85
CA PHE A 13 -2.64 3.47 -5.91
C PHE A 13 -2.15 4.89 -5.65
N ALA A 14 -2.35 5.36 -4.44
CA ALA A 14 -1.94 6.72 -4.11
C ALA A 14 -0.43 6.90 -4.24
N ARG A 15 0.31 5.88 -3.82
CA ARG A 15 1.75 6.00 -3.83
C ARG A 15 2.33 5.93 -5.23
N TYR A 16 1.81 5.03 -6.05
CA TYR A 16 2.44 4.79 -7.35
C TYR A 16 1.72 5.43 -8.53
N ILE A 17 0.43 5.59 -8.44
CA ILE A 17 -0.30 6.21 -9.53
C ILE A 17 -0.42 7.72 -9.33
N GLU A 18 -0.81 8.10 -8.12
CA GLU A 18 -0.96 9.52 -7.82
C GLU A 18 0.33 10.14 -7.33
N LYS A 19 1.30 9.30 -7.01
CA LYS A 19 2.62 9.77 -6.60
C LYS A 19 2.60 10.66 -5.38
N LYS A 20 1.79 10.28 -4.40
CA LYS A 20 1.71 11.04 -3.16
C LYS A 20 2.77 10.54 -2.20
N THR A 21 3.17 11.40 -1.29
CA THR A 21 4.09 10.98 -0.24
C THR A 21 3.34 10.21 0.82
N PHE A 22 4.07 9.48 1.64
CA PHE A 22 3.45 8.74 2.73
C PHE A 22 2.74 9.67 3.69
N GLU A 23 3.31 10.84 3.92
CA GLU A 23 2.70 11.78 4.81
C GLU A 23 1.36 12.24 4.26
N LYS A 24 1.31 12.50 2.98
CA LYS A 24 0.09 12.94 2.36
C LYS A 24 -0.97 11.85 2.42
N ILE A 25 -0.58 10.62 2.14
CA ILE A 25 -1.49 9.50 2.18
C ILE A 25 -2.03 9.32 3.60
N ALA A 26 -1.15 9.41 4.58
CA ALA A 26 -1.56 9.25 5.96
C ALA A 26 -2.59 10.32 6.34
N ASP A 27 -2.34 11.53 5.91
CA ASP A 27 -3.24 12.62 6.23
C ASP A 27 -4.61 12.39 5.59
N GLU A 28 -4.63 11.98 4.34
CA GLU A 28 -5.87 11.78 3.64
C GLU A 28 -6.67 10.61 4.18
N MET A 29 -5.98 9.58 4.61
CA MET A 29 -6.65 8.41 5.14
C MET A 29 -6.87 8.50 6.63
N MET A 30 -6.40 9.56 7.26
CA MET A 30 -6.53 9.76 8.70
C MET A 30 -5.83 8.69 9.49
N TYR A 31 -4.69 8.26 9.00
CA TYR A 31 -3.86 7.29 9.67
C TYR A 31 -2.57 7.98 10.07
N SER A 32 -1.84 7.40 10.97
CA SER A 32 -0.54 7.93 11.31
C SER A 32 0.48 7.51 10.25
N TRP A 33 1.54 8.25 10.15
CA TRP A 33 2.60 7.98 9.20
C TRP A 33 3.14 6.56 9.39
N ARG A 34 3.32 6.16 10.65
CA ARG A 34 3.82 4.84 10.94
C ARG A 34 2.90 3.75 10.45
N GLN A 35 1.60 3.97 10.60
CA GLN A 35 0.64 3.01 10.14
C GLN A 35 0.69 2.86 8.63
N ILE A 36 0.83 3.97 7.93
CA ILE A 36 0.89 3.92 6.48
C ILE A 36 2.13 3.17 6.02
N ILE A 37 3.27 3.40 6.65
CA ILE A 37 4.49 2.69 6.28
C ILE A 37 4.30 1.20 6.48
N ARG A 38 3.69 0.82 7.60
CA ARG A 38 3.48 -0.57 7.89
C ARG A 38 2.51 -1.20 6.91
N LEU A 39 1.41 -0.51 6.63
CA LEU A 39 0.43 -1.03 5.70
C LEU A 39 0.99 -1.12 4.29
N HIS A 40 1.83 -0.18 3.92
CA HIS A 40 2.47 -0.21 2.61
C HIS A 40 3.35 -1.47 2.49
N GLY A 41 4.09 -1.77 3.54
CA GLY A 41 4.92 -2.97 3.52
C GLY A 41 4.09 -4.23 3.39
N LYS A 42 2.97 -4.29 4.12
CA LYS A 42 2.12 -5.44 4.02
C LYS A 42 1.48 -5.54 2.65
N ALA A 43 1.10 -4.41 2.08
CA ALA A 43 0.50 -4.40 0.76
C ALA A 43 1.47 -4.95 -0.29
N LEU A 44 2.72 -4.58 -0.16
CA LEU A 44 3.72 -5.09 -1.09
C LEU A 44 3.89 -6.58 -0.94
N GLN A 45 3.84 -7.08 0.28
CA GLN A 45 3.97 -8.50 0.49
C GLN A 45 2.81 -9.25 -0.13
N GLU A 46 1.61 -8.71 -0.01
CA GLU A 46 0.46 -9.37 -0.61
C GLU A 46 0.57 -9.37 -2.13
N PHE A 47 1.03 -8.28 -2.68
CA PHE A 47 1.22 -8.22 -4.10
C PHE A 47 2.26 -9.22 -4.54
N GLU A 48 3.31 -9.39 -3.79
CA GLU A 48 4.34 -10.33 -4.13
C GLU A 48 3.83 -11.75 -4.15
N LYS A 49 2.92 -12.09 -3.27
CA LYS A 49 2.37 -13.42 -3.27
C LYS A 49 1.65 -13.71 -4.57
N ILE A 50 1.02 -12.71 -5.12
CA ILE A 50 0.27 -12.88 -6.34
C ILE A 50 1.13 -12.76 -7.58
N TYR A 51 1.97 -11.73 -7.61
CA TYR A 51 2.75 -11.44 -8.81
C TYR A 51 4.22 -11.76 -8.70
N GLY A 52 4.64 -12.23 -7.58
CA GLY A 52 6.06 -12.44 -7.35
C GLY A 52 6.73 -13.37 -8.32
N LYS A 53 6.00 -14.38 -8.75
CA LYS A 53 6.56 -15.28 -9.68
C LYS A 53 6.85 -14.64 -10.98
N THR A 54 6.06 -13.69 -11.34
CA THR A 54 6.19 -13.02 -12.57
C THR A 54 7.44 -12.20 -12.61
N TYR A 55 7.78 -11.53 -11.53
CA TYR A 55 8.86 -10.70 -11.49
C TYR A 55 10.09 -11.33 -11.06
N LYS A 56 10.13 -12.51 -10.55
CA LYS A 56 11.26 -13.06 -10.00
C LYS A 56 12.34 -13.14 -10.96
N LYS A 57 13.45 -12.87 -10.60
CA LYS A 57 14.52 -12.90 -11.48
C LYS A 57 15.46 -13.85 -11.17
#